data_76fa7c44cdf45afa96166658ffbfee01
#
_entry.id   76fa7c44cdf45afa96166658ffbfee01
#
_cell.length_a   1.000
_cell.length_b   1.000
_cell.length_c   1.000
_cell.angle_alpha   90.00
_cell.angle_beta   90.00
_cell.angle_gamma   90.00
#
_symmetry.space_group_name_H-M   'P 1'
#
loop_
_entity.id
_entity.type
_entity.pdbx_description
1 polymer ?
#
loop_
_entity_poly.entity_id
_entity_poly.type
_entity_poly.pdbx_seq_one_letter_code
_entity_poly.pdbx_strand_id
1 'polypeptide(L)'
;KIKKYEFFKKIVKIKINKIKKMIYLKYNQGFKLGCFTAPSKGNTLLNYLNLDKKIIQFTSENNKKKIGKYTPGTHIKIISDKTFLKKRIDYAVLLSWNYKKFFLSKSLFARKGGEFIIPLPTPQIE
;
A
#
# COMPACT_ATOMS: atom_id res chain seq x y z
N LYS A 1 -0.73 27.99 17.19
CA LYS A 1 -1.29 26.63 17.22
C LYS A 1 -2.00 26.29 15.91
N ILE A 2 -2.83 27.21 15.43
CA ILE A 2 -3.57 27.04 14.18
C ILE A 2 -2.61 26.94 12.99
N LYS A 3 -1.55 27.75 12.97
CA LYS A 3 -0.52 27.74 11.92
C LYS A 3 0.23 26.41 11.86
N LYS A 4 0.56 25.80 13.01
CA LYS A 4 1.23 24.50 13.05
C LYS A 4 0.33 23.39 12.48
N TYR A 5 -0.94 23.44 12.81
CA TYR A 5 -1.91 22.45 12.33
C TYR A 5 -2.09 22.54 10.82
N GLU A 6 -2.23 23.75 10.29
CA GLU A 6 -2.34 23.98 8.85
C GLU A 6 -1.08 23.57 8.10
N PHE A 7 0.08 23.88 8.67
CA PHE A 7 1.38 23.45 8.10
C PHE A 7 1.48 21.93 8.04
N PHE A 8 1.09 21.25 9.12
CA PHE A 8 1.07 19.80 9.19
C PHE A 8 0.14 19.21 8.14
N LYS A 9 -1.06 19.77 7.98
CA LYS A 9 -2.01 19.35 6.95
C LYS A 9 -1.42 19.47 5.54
N LYS A 10 -0.71 20.56 5.28
CA LYS A 10 -0.06 20.77 3.97
C LYS A 10 0.99 19.70 3.69
N ILE A 11 1.81 19.37 4.70
CA ILE A 11 2.85 18.34 4.57
C ILE A 11 2.21 16.98 4.26
N VAL A 12 1.17 16.61 5.01
CA VAL A 12 0.44 15.35 4.80
C VAL A 12 -0.13 15.31 3.40
N LYS A 13 -0.76 16.39 2.96
CA LYS A 13 -1.34 16.48 1.61
C LYS A 13 -0.28 16.33 0.52
N ILE A 14 0.87 16.96 0.68
CA ILE A 14 1.99 16.84 -0.26
C ILE A 14 2.45 15.38 -0.35
N LYS A 15 2.62 14.71 0.79
CA LYS A 15 3.04 13.31 0.82
C LYS A 15 2.00 12.39 0.18
N ILE A 16 0.74 12.59 0.47
CA ILE A 16 -0.37 11.83 -0.13
C ILE A 16 -0.36 11.99 -1.66
N ASN A 17 -0.24 13.22 -2.15
CA ASN A 17 -0.19 13.48 -3.58
C ASN A 17 1.02 12.83 -4.24
N LYS A 18 2.16 12.81 -3.55
CA LYS A 18 3.38 12.19 -4.05
C LYS A 18 3.22 10.67 -4.19
N ILE A 19 2.62 10.04 -3.18
CA ILE A 19 2.31 8.61 -3.20
C ILE A 19 1.35 8.29 -4.35
N LYS A 20 0.29 9.08 -4.51
CA LYS A 20 -0.67 8.91 -5.62
C LYS A 20 0.02 8.99 -6.97
N LYS A 21 0.89 9.97 -7.17
CA LYS A 21 1.63 10.11 -8.43
C LYS A 21 2.48 8.89 -8.73
N MET A 22 3.16 8.34 -7.71
CA MET A 22 3.97 7.14 -7.88
C MET A 22 3.10 5.94 -8.31
N ILE A 23 1.95 5.77 -7.65
CA ILE A 23 1.03 4.68 -7.94
C ILE A 23 0.46 4.81 -9.35
N TYR A 24 -0.05 5.98 -9.71
CA TYR A 24 -0.65 6.22 -11.04
C TYR A 24 0.39 6.10 -12.14
N LEU A 25 1.62 6.57 -11.90
CA LEU A 25 2.71 6.44 -12.87
C LEU A 25 2.95 4.96 -13.20
N LYS A 26 3.08 4.13 -12.19
CA LYS A 26 3.31 2.69 -12.39
C LYS A 26 2.11 2.02 -13.05
N TYR A 27 0.91 2.38 -12.65
CA TYR A 27 -0.31 1.85 -13.25
C TYR A 27 -0.38 2.21 -14.74
N ASN A 28 -0.11 3.46 -15.08
CA ASN A 28 -0.15 3.93 -16.47
C ASN A 28 0.95 3.31 -17.32
N GLN A 29 2.04 2.85 -16.71
CA GLN A 29 3.10 2.13 -17.40
C GLN A 29 2.74 0.66 -17.66
N GLY A 30 1.57 0.21 -17.20
CA GLY A 30 1.09 -1.15 -17.41
C GLY A 30 1.43 -2.13 -16.30
N PHE A 31 2.02 -1.67 -15.20
CA PHE A 31 2.34 -2.54 -14.07
C PHE A 31 1.11 -2.84 -13.23
N LYS A 32 1.08 -4.04 -12.64
CA LYS A 32 0.03 -4.46 -11.73
C LYS A 32 0.40 -4.05 -10.31
N LEU A 33 -0.57 -3.44 -9.63
CA LEU A 33 -0.38 -2.90 -8.29
C LEU A 33 -1.29 -3.57 -7.28
N GLY A 34 -0.78 -3.70 -6.06
CA GLY A 34 -1.55 -4.21 -4.93
C GLY A 34 -1.09 -3.52 -3.66
N CYS A 35 -1.60 -4.00 -2.54
CA CYS A 35 -1.16 -3.58 -1.22
C CYS A 35 -0.57 -4.77 -0.48
N PHE A 36 0.20 -4.50 0.56
CA PHE A 36 0.79 -5.53 1.39
C PHE A 36 0.46 -5.23 2.84
N THR A 37 -0.14 -6.21 3.51
CA THR A 37 -0.72 -6.16 4.86
C THR A 37 -1.99 -5.32 4.94
N ALA A 38 -2.67 -5.34 6.08
CA ALA A 38 -3.93 -4.63 6.26
C ALA A 38 -4.07 -4.09 7.70
N PRO A 39 -3.11 -3.28 8.18
CA PRO A 39 -3.20 -2.69 9.51
C PRO A 39 -4.13 -1.48 9.53
N SER A 40 -4.58 -1.10 10.73
CA SER A 40 -5.49 0.03 10.90
C SER A 40 -4.93 1.34 10.33
N LYS A 41 -3.65 1.62 10.58
CA LYS A 41 -2.99 2.83 10.04
C LYS A 41 -2.93 2.82 8.52
N GLY A 42 -2.67 1.65 7.93
CA GLY A 42 -2.64 1.51 6.48
C GLY A 42 -4.00 1.72 5.86
N ASN A 43 -5.05 1.28 6.53
CA ASN A 43 -6.41 1.51 6.08
C ASN A 43 -6.76 3.00 6.06
N THR A 44 -6.31 3.75 7.06
CA THR A 44 -6.46 5.20 7.08
C THR A 44 -5.78 5.83 5.87
N LEU A 45 -4.55 5.41 5.57
CA LEU A 45 -3.81 5.88 4.40
C LEU A 45 -4.57 5.58 3.11
N LEU A 46 -5.07 4.36 2.96
CA LEU A 46 -5.82 3.96 1.76
C LEU A 46 -7.06 4.84 1.55
N ASN A 47 -7.78 5.17 2.62
CA ASN A 47 -8.95 6.04 2.53
C ASN A 47 -8.55 7.45 2.09
N TYR A 48 -7.43 7.97 2.56
CA TYR A 48 -6.92 9.27 2.12
C TYR A 48 -6.47 9.25 0.66
N LEU A 49 -5.87 8.17 0.22
CA LEU A 49 -5.43 8.04 -1.18
C LEU A 49 -6.59 8.01 -2.15
N ASN A 50 -7.71 7.46 -1.73
CA ASN A 50 -8.94 7.39 -2.52
C ASN A 50 -8.69 6.95 -3.97
N LEU A 51 -8.03 5.81 -4.12
CA LEU A 51 -7.67 5.27 -5.42
C LEU A 51 -8.85 4.59 -6.11
N ASP A 52 -8.82 4.59 -7.45
CA ASP A 52 -9.79 3.84 -8.24
C ASP A 52 -9.65 2.34 -7.93
N LYS A 53 -10.79 1.64 -7.83
CA LYS A 53 -10.82 0.20 -7.55
C LYS A 53 -10.09 -0.64 -8.59
N LYS A 54 -9.95 -0.12 -9.80
CA LYS A 54 -9.22 -0.80 -10.89
C LYS A 54 -7.73 -0.84 -10.63
N ILE A 55 -7.19 0.10 -9.85
CA ILE A 55 -5.74 0.24 -9.64
C ILE A 55 -5.25 -0.75 -8.62
N ILE A 56 -5.95 -0.86 -7.48
CA ILE A 56 -5.57 -1.77 -6.40
C ILE A 56 -6.78 -2.63 -6.04
N GLN A 57 -6.68 -3.93 -6.31
CA GLN A 57 -7.77 -4.88 -6.08
C GLN A 57 -7.54 -5.80 -4.89
N PHE A 58 -6.27 -6.02 -4.52
CA PHE A 58 -5.92 -7.00 -3.49
C PHE A 58 -4.88 -6.45 -2.53
N THR A 59 -4.95 -6.92 -1.28
CA THR A 59 -3.87 -6.77 -0.32
C THR A 59 -3.48 -8.13 0.23
N SER A 60 -2.18 -8.35 0.38
CA SER A 60 -1.63 -9.60 0.89
C SER A 60 -1.60 -9.56 2.42
N GLU A 61 -2.01 -10.64 3.08
CA GLU A 61 -2.08 -10.71 4.54
C GLU A 61 -1.85 -12.13 5.02
N ASN A 62 -1.11 -12.27 6.14
CA ASN A 62 -0.88 -13.56 6.80
C ASN A 62 -1.87 -13.87 7.90
N ASN A 63 -2.57 -12.87 8.42
CA ASN A 63 -3.52 -13.07 9.49
C ASN A 63 -4.79 -13.75 8.96
N LYS A 64 -4.97 -15.01 9.31
CA LYS A 64 -6.10 -15.83 8.86
C LYS A 64 -7.46 -15.21 9.19
N LYS A 65 -7.55 -14.42 10.25
CA LYS A 65 -8.80 -13.77 10.65
C LYS A 65 -9.21 -12.67 9.66
N LYS A 66 -8.26 -12.11 8.94
CA LYS A 66 -8.50 -11.03 7.98
C LYS A 66 -8.71 -11.55 6.56
N ILE A 67 -8.11 -12.68 6.21
CA ILE A 67 -8.17 -13.24 4.86
C ILE A 67 -9.61 -13.54 4.46
N GLY A 68 -9.99 -13.14 3.26
CA GLY A 68 -11.33 -13.30 2.72
C GLY A 68 -12.26 -12.13 3.00
N LYS A 69 -11.83 -11.21 3.84
CA LYS A 69 -12.57 -9.98 4.15
C LYS A 69 -12.13 -8.85 3.22
N TYR A 70 -12.72 -7.67 3.41
CA TYR A 70 -12.40 -6.48 2.64
C TYR A 70 -11.96 -5.36 3.58
N THR A 71 -11.09 -4.50 3.07
CA THR A 71 -10.65 -3.34 3.86
C THR A 71 -11.80 -2.35 4.04
N PRO A 72 -11.98 -1.79 5.27
CA PRO A 72 -13.06 -0.84 5.52
C PRO A 72 -12.91 0.43 4.67
N GLY A 73 -14.01 0.88 4.09
CA GLY A 73 -14.05 2.12 3.31
C GLY A 73 -13.55 1.98 1.87
N THR A 74 -12.46 1.31 1.66
CA THR A 74 -11.85 1.15 0.32
C THR A 74 -12.23 -0.14 -0.37
N HIS A 75 -12.70 -1.12 0.39
CA HIS A 75 -13.24 -2.37 -0.11
C HIS A 75 -12.25 -3.19 -0.96
N ILE A 76 -11.00 -3.22 -0.53
CA ILE A 76 -9.94 -4.01 -1.17
C ILE A 76 -9.99 -5.42 -0.57
N LYS A 77 -9.96 -6.44 -1.43
CA LYS A 77 -10.03 -7.82 -0.97
C LYS A 77 -8.72 -8.26 -0.32
N ILE A 78 -8.83 -8.85 0.87
CA ILE A 78 -7.69 -9.36 1.64
C ILE A 78 -7.48 -10.83 1.27
N ILE A 79 -6.32 -11.15 0.73
CA ILE A 79 -5.98 -12.50 0.29
C ILE A 79 -4.68 -12.98 0.94
N SER A 80 -4.42 -14.28 0.89
CA SER A 80 -3.19 -14.84 1.45
C SER A 80 -1.98 -14.46 0.60
N ASP A 81 -0.79 -14.53 1.18
CA ASP A 81 0.46 -14.28 0.45
C ASP A 81 0.62 -15.20 -0.74
N LYS A 82 0.23 -16.46 -0.62
CA LYS A 82 0.30 -17.44 -1.72
C LYS A 82 -0.61 -17.02 -2.88
N THR A 83 -1.84 -16.62 -2.58
CA THR A 83 -2.79 -16.16 -3.59
C THR A 83 -2.30 -14.87 -4.23
N PHE A 84 -1.72 -13.97 -3.43
CA PHE A 84 -1.18 -12.71 -3.91
C PHE A 84 -0.07 -12.94 -4.95
N LEU A 85 0.81 -13.90 -4.71
CA LEU A 85 1.87 -14.26 -5.66
C LEU A 85 1.30 -14.73 -7.00
N LYS A 86 0.19 -15.47 -6.97
CA LYS A 86 -0.49 -15.95 -8.19
C LYS A 86 -1.07 -14.81 -9.01
N LYS A 87 -1.35 -13.67 -8.40
CA LYS A 87 -1.89 -12.49 -9.09
C LYS A 87 -0.83 -11.74 -9.89
N ARG A 88 0.44 -12.08 -9.72
CA ARG A 88 1.58 -11.47 -10.44
C ARG A 88 1.63 -9.95 -10.29
N ILE A 89 1.48 -9.49 -9.05
CA ILE A 89 1.59 -8.07 -8.72
C ILE A 89 3.04 -7.63 -8.86
N ASP A 90 3.27 -6.50 -9.52
CA ASP A 90 4.61 -5.95 -9.72
C ASP A 90 5.06 -5.07 -8.57
N TYR A 91 4.18 -4.19 -8.11
CA TYR A 91 4.45 -3.26 -7.03
C TYR A 91 3.36 -3.35 -5.99
N ALA A 92 3.75 -3.40 -4.72
CA ALA A 92 2.80 -3.44 -3.61
C ALA A 92 3.03 -2.26 -2.67
N VAL A 93 1.98 -1.51 -2.39
CA VAL A 93 2.04 -0.45 -1.39
C VAL A 93 2.12 -1.10 -0.02
N LEU A 94 3.23 -0.88 0.69
CA LEU A 94 3.44 -1.48 2.01
C LEU A 94 2.70 -0.68 3.07
N LEU A 95 1.56 -1.21 3.50
CA LEU A 95 0.71 -0.55 4.50
C LEU A 95 1.28 -0.62 5.91
N SER A 96 2.16 -1.58 6.16
CA SER A 96 2.90 -1.69 7.42
C SER A 96 4.30 -1.10 7.26
N TRP A 97 4.39 0.16 6.83
CA TRP A 97 5.66 0.81 6.51
C TRP A 97 6.64 0.87 7.67
N ASN A 98 6.16 0.82 8.92
CA ASN A 98 7.02 0.80 10.10
C ASN A 98 7.90 -0.45 10.17
N TYR A 99 7.50 -1.52 9.46
CA TYR A 99 8.19 -2.81 9.45
C TYR A 99 8.84 -3.10 8.10
N LYS A 100 9.20 -2.07 7.34
CA LYS A 100 9.73 -2.25 5.98
C LYS A 100 10.94 -3.18 5.94
N LYS A 101 11.85 -3.07 6.89
CA LYS A 101 13.05 -3.94 6.93
C LYS A 101 12.69 -5.40 7.00
N PHE A 102 11.69 -5.73 7.80
CA PHE A 102 11.21 -7.09 7.93
C PHE A 102 10.65 -7.62 6.60
N PHE A 103 9.75 -6.84 5.98
CA PHE A 103 9.09 -7.29 4.76
C PHE A 103 10.04 -7.32 3.57
N LEU A 104 10.97 -6.38 3.45
CA LEU A 104 11.98 -6.38 2.39
C LEU A 104 12.87 -7.61 2.46
N SER A 105 13.22 -8.07 3.67
CA SER A 105 14.14 -9.19 3.84
C SER A 105 13.45 -10.54 3.95
N LYS A 106 12.21 -10.60 4.48
CA LYS A 106 11.55 -11.87 4.81
C LYS A 106 10.34 -12.20 3.95
N SER A 107 9.73 -11.23 3.28
CA SER A 107 8.52 -11.53 2.53
C SER A 107 8.81 -12.36 1.29
N LEU A 108 7.91 -13.29 0.99
CA LEU A 108 8.01 -14.10 -0.20
C LEU A 108 7.85 -13.24 -1.46
N PHE A 109 7.03 -12.20 -1.38
CA PHE A 109 6.84 -11.25 -2.48
C PHE A 109 8.16 -10.61 -2.90
N ALA A 110 8.93 -10.08 -1.94
CA ALA A 110 10.23 -9.47 -2.24
C ALA A 110 11.23 -10.48 -2.80
N ARG A 111 11.24 -11.70 -2.24
CA ARG A 111 12.14 -12.78 -2.70
C ARG A 111 11.85 -13.21 -4.13
N LYS A 112 10.62 -13.05 -4.59
CA LYS A 112 10.21 -13.40 -5.96
C LYS A 112 10.32 -12.22 -6.93
N GLY A 113 10.99 -11.15 -6.53
CA GLY A 113 11.25 -10.01 -7.39
C GLY A 113 10.22 -8.89 -7.32
N GLY A 114 9.24 -8.98 -6.42
CA GLY A 114 8.29 -7.90 -6.19
C GLY A 114 8.96 -6.72 -5.51
N GLU A 115 8.52 -5.52 -5.84
CA GLU A 115 9.02 -4.30 -5.22
C GLU A 115 7.92 -3.62 -4.42
N PHE A 116 8.31 -2.95 -3.34
CA PHE A 116 7.37 -2.23 -2.49
C PHE A 116 7.39 -0.73 -2.79
N ILE A 117 6.20 -0.14 -2.77
CA ILE A 117 6.05 1.31 -2.66
C ILE A 117 5.94 1.59 -1.17
N ILE A 118 6.96 2.26 -0.63
CA ILE A 118 7.00 2.62 0.79
C ILE A 118 6.40 4.02 0.91
N PRO A 119 5.20 4.16 1.49
CA PRO A 119 4.51 5.44 1.45
C PRO A 119 5.06 6.47 2.43
N LEU A 120 5.52 6.03 3.59
CA LEU A 120 5.93 6.90 4.69
C LEU A 120 7.17 6.34 5.37
N PRO A 121 7.98 7.14 6.03
CA PRO A 121 7.84 8.60 6.16
C PRO A 121 8.12 9.38 4.90
N THR A 122 8.90 8.82 3.97
CA THR A 122 9.19 9.43 2.66
C THR A 122 8.80 8.47 1.55
N PRO A 123 7.92 8.88 0.62
CA PRO A 123 7.51 8.00 -0.49
C PRO A 123 8.71 7.56 -1.33
N GLN A 124 8.86 6.24 -1.50
CA GLN A 124 9.98 5.65 -2.26
C GLN A 124 9.65 4.24 -2.71
N ILE A 125 10.39 3.74 -3.67
CA ILE A 125 10.27 2.36 -4.16
C ILE A 125 11.50 1.58 -3.72
N GLU A 126 11.25 0.41 -3.12
CA GLU A 126 12.33 -0.48 -2.67
C GLU A 126 12.04 -1.94 -2.96
#